data_994041e463e01afcc354b252aaf1c0c7
#
_entry.id   994041e463e01afcc354b252aaf1c0c7
#
_cell.length_a   1.000
_cell.length_b   1.000
_cell.length_c   1.000
_cell.angle_alpha   90.00
_cell.angle_beta   90.00
_cell.angle_gamma   90.00
#
_symmetry.space_group_name_H-M   'P 1'
#
loop_
_entity.id
_entity.type
_entity.pdbx_description
1 polymer ?
#
loop_
_entity_poly.entity_id
_entity_poly.type
_entity_poly.pdbx_seq_one_letter_code
_entity_poly.pdbx_strand_id
1 'polypeptide(L)'
;MRSTVWWWIPALSVGLLGAAPPEKDAWTLTKVQGGGCRLDSDKGTLTDGYQKTNAQIRVTPTEVRVVSESTFDDSKGDLSIQVDRQEAVKADALDGAKVVVFKGPAASTLIAQFKAGLKANVTLRFWPTWPETGTHSVVMSLIGFTRAWEEMQASCR
;
A
#
# COMPACT_ATOMS: atom_id res chain seq x y z
N MET A 1 41.92 -20.78 -62.61
CA MET A 1 40.56 -20.71 -62.09
C MET A 1 40.64 -20.57 -60.55
N ARG A 2 40.40 -19.37 -60.07
CA ARG A 2 40.43 -19.07 -58.61
C ARG A 2 38.98 -18.85 -58.16
N SER A 3 38.46 -19.77 -57.39
CA SER A 3 37.11 -19.66 -56.74
C SER A 3 37.26 -18.88 -55.44
N THR A 4 36.68 -17.69 -55.39
CA THR A 4 36.54 -16.91 -54.14
C THR A 4 35.26 -17.31 -53.47
N VAL A 5 35.37 -17.96 -52.30
CA VAL A 5 34.25 -18.28 -51.41
C VAL A 5 33.98 -17.07 -50.51
N TRP A 6 32.81 -16.45 -50.67
CA TRP A 6 32.34 -15.39 -49.79
C TRP A 6 31.66 -16.03 -48.59
N TRP A 7 32.22 -15.79 -47.41
CA TRP A 7 31.60 -16.15 -46.13
C TRP A 7 30.64 -15.05 -45.71
N TRP A 8 29.38 -15.36 -45.68
CA TRP A 8 28.35 -14.51 -45.06
C TRP A 8 28.39 -14.69 -43.57
N ILE A 9 28.74 -13.65 -42.83
CA ILE A 9 28.63 -13.60 -41.37
C ILE A 9 27.24 -13.00 -41.04
N PRO A 10 26.33 -13.72 -40.38
CA PRO A 10 25.08 -13.11 -39.90
C PRO A 10 25.40 -12.17 -38.74
N ALA A 11 25.06 -10.90 -38.87
CA ALA A 11 25.09 -9.94 -37.77
C ALA A 11 24.04 -10.32 -36.73
N LEU A 12 24.48 -10.80 -35.56
CA LEU A 12 23.63 -10.99 -34.37
C LEU A 12 23.26 -9.60 -33.85
N SER A 13 22.01 -9.20 -34.10
CA SER A 13 21.42 -8.02 -33.49
C SER A 13 21.14 -8.35 -32.00
N VAL A 14 22.02 -7.91 -31.12
CA VAL A 14 21.76 -7.92 -29.67
C VAL A 14 20.70 -6.85 -29.41
N GLY A 15 19.45 -7.29 -29.27
CA GLY A 15 18.36 -6.43 -28.82
C GLY A 15 18.66 -5.94 -27.40
N LEU A 16 18.89 -4.65 -27.23
CA LEU A 16 18.89 -3.99 -25.93
C LEU A 16 17.49 -4.16 -25.32
N LEU A 17 17.34 -5.11 -24.41
CA LEU A 17 16.19 -5.18 -23.51
C LEU A 17 16.27 -3.90 -22.65
N GLY A 18 15.52 -2.89 -23.04
CA GLY A 18 15.34 -1.68 -22.23
C GLY A 18 14.80 -2.10 -20.88
N ALA A 19 15.56 -1.87 -19.80
CA ALA A 19 15.07 -2.03 -18.45
C ALA A 19 13.85 -1.12 -18.26
N ALA A 20 12.74 -1.65 -17.74
CA ALA A 20 11.60 -0.84 -17.35
C ALA A 20 12.06 0.23 -16.34
N PRO A 21 11.53 1.48 -16.44
CA PRO A 21 11.87 2.49 -15.45
C PRO A 21 11.55 1.98 -14.05
N PRO A 22 12.36 2.31 -13.02
CA PRO A 22 12.10 1.89 -11.65
C PRO A 22 10.72 2.40 -11.22
N GLU A 23 9.92 1.49 -10.65
CA GLU A 23 8.60 1.86 -10.11
C GLU A 23 8.78 2.87 -8.97
N LYS A 24 8.00 3.95 -9.00
CA LYS A 24 8.09 5.02 -8.00
C LYS A 24 7.70 4.49 -6.62
N ASP A 25 8.46 4.87 -5.60
CA ASP A 25 8.09 4.59 -4.23
C ASP A 25 6.72 5.19 -3.86
N ALA A 26 5.89 4.36 -3.25
CA ALA A 26 4.55 4.73 -2.83
C ALA A 26 4.47 5.24 -1.38
N TRP A 27 5.62 5.42 -0.70
CA TRP A 27 5.68 5.76 0.71
C TRP A 27 6.52 7.00 0.98
N THR A 28 6.03 7.85 1.88
CA THR A 28 6.68 9.10 2.29
C THR A 28 6.88 9.10 3.80
N LEU A 29 8.11 9.45 4.25
CA LEU A 29 8.41 9.70 5.64
C LEU A 29 7.93 11.09 6.06
N THR A 30 7.06 11.15 7.05
CA THR A 30 6.49 12.39 7.58
C THR A 30 6.88 12.57 9.04
N LYS A 31 7.46 13.73 9.38
CA LYS A 31 7.69 14.13 10.77
C LYS A 31 6.40 14.64 11.41
N VAL A 32 6.08 14.14 12.59
CA VAL A 32 4.84 14.51 13.30
C VAL A 32 5.14 15.64 14.28
N GLN A 33 4.24 16.62 14.39
CA GLN A 33 4.33 17.68 15.42
C GLN A 33 4.28 17.05 16.82
N GLY A 34 5.18 17.45 17.70
CA GLY A 34 5.32 16.88 19.03
C GLY A 34 6.34 15.74 19.13
N GLY A 35 7.01 15.40 18.04
CA GLY A 35 8.05 14.37 17.97
C GLY A 35 7.57 13.06 17.35
N GLY A 36 8.53 12.30 16.84
CA GLY A 36 8.28 11.04 16.15
C GLY A 36 8.05 11.20 14.65
N CYS A 37 7.89 10.07 14.01
CA CYS A 37 7.68 9.97 12.56
C CYS A 37 6.61 8.96 12.24
N ARG A 38 6.04 9.09 11.03
CA ARG A 38 5.17 8.09 10.45
C ARG A 38 5.48 7.94 8.96
N LEU A 39 5.09 6.82 8.41
CA LEU A 39 5.07 6.59 6.98
C LEU A 39 3.65 6.79 6.46
N ASP A 40 3.53 7.55 5.40
CA ASP A 40 2.26 7.78 4.70
C ASP A 40 2.36 7.11 3.31
N SER A 41 1.38 6.27 2.96
CA SER A 41 1.25 5.74 1.61
C SER A 41 0.78 6.82 0.62
N ASP A 42 0.91 6.58 -0.67
CA ASP A 42 0.12 7.32 -1.66
C ASP A 42 -1.38 7.14 -1.35
N LYS A 43 -2.18 8.11 -1.76
CA LYS A 43 -3.64 8.03 -1.62
C LYS A 43 -4.22 7.10 -2.67
N GLY A 44 -5.03 6.16 -2.26
CA GLY A 44 -5.87 5.34 -3.14
C GLY A 44 -7.26 5.94 -3.26
N THR A 45 -7.81 5.97 -4.47
CA THR A 45 -9.18 6.46 -4.72
C THR A 45 -10.15 5.30 -4.84
N LEU A 46 -11.28 5.40 -4.15
CA LEU A 46 -12.37 4.43 -4.19
C LEU A 46 -13.72 5.15 -4.12
N THR A 47 -14.82 4.40 -4.15
CA THR A 47 -16.16 4.94 -3.85
C THR A 47 -16.54 4.63 -2.41
N ASP A 48 -17.28 5.53 -1.78
CA ASP A 48 -17.92 5.27 -0.48
C ASP A 48 -19.37 4.76 -0.63
N GLY A 49 -19.78 4.52 -1.88
CA GLY A 49 -21.15 4.12 -2.25
C GLY A 49 -21.99 5.27 -2.78
N TYR A 50 -21.59 6.52 -2.56
CA TYR A 50 -22.28 7.73 -3.00
C TYR A 50 -21.40 8.63 -3.85
N GLN A 51 -20.13 8.73 -3.51
CA GLN A 51 -19.16 9.58 -4.17
C GLN A 51 -17.77 8.97 -4.18
N LYS A 52 -16.86 9.59 -4.92
CA LYS A 52 -15.43 9.24 -4.84
C LYS A 52 -14.85 9.76 -3.53
N THR A 53 -14.06 8.93 -2.88
CA THR A 53 -13.31 9.27 -1.67
C THR A 53 -11.89 8.75 -1.77
N ASN A 54 -11.03 9.18 -0.87
CA ASN A 54 -9.64 8.72 -0.80
C ASN A 54 -9.40 7.92 0.48
N ALA A 55 -8.53 6.92 0.41
CA ALA A 55 -7.97 6.26 1.56
C ALA A 55 -6.44 6.35 1.53
N GLN A 56 -5.83 6.42 2.71
CA GLN A 56 -4.38 6.47 2.89
C GLN A 56 -3.99 5.61 4.08
N ILE A 57 -2.96 4.78 3.92
CA ILE A 57 -2.38 4.03 5.03
C ILE A 57 -1.32 4.91 5.70
N ARG A 58 -1.35 4.96 7.02
CA ARG A 58 -0.36 5.64 7.87
C ARG A 58 0.22 4.64 8.85
N VAL A 59 1.53 4.57 8.94
CA VAL A 59 2.22 3.59 9.77
C VAL A 59 3.18 4.29 10.73
N THR A 60 3.03 3.96 12.01
CA THR A 60 4.01 4.28 13.07
C THR A 60 4.64 2.98 13.56
N PRO A 61 5.67 3.00 14.44
CA PRO A 61 6.24 1.77 15.00
C PRO A 61 5.25 0.87 15.75
N THR A 62 4.12 1.41 16.23
CA THR A 62 3.17 0.71 17.10
C THR A 62 1.77 0.58 16.53
N GLU A 63 1.44 1.30 15.47
CA GLU A 63 0.08 1.33 14.90
C GLU A 63 0.12 1.39 13.37
N VAL A 64 -0.88 0.76 12.76
CA VAL A 64 -1.25 0.98 11.36
C VAL A 64 -2.63 1.63 11.35
N ARG A 65 -2.79 2.70 10.59
CA ARG A 65 -4.05 3.44 10.46
C ARG A 65 -4.46 3.55 9.01
N VAL A 66 -5.76 3.50 8.74
CA VAL A 66 -6.33 3.87 7.44
C VAL A 66 -7.17 5.11 7.64
N VAL A 67 -6.88 6.16 6.90
CA VAL A 67 -7.56 7.46 6.98
C VAL A 67 -8.33 7.69 5.70
N SER A 68 -9.57 8.19 5.81
CA SER A 68 -10.41 8.57 4.66
C SER A 68 -11.06 9.94 4.89
N GLU A 69 -11.55 10.52 3.80
CA GLU A 69 -12.39 11.72 3.86
C GLU A 69 -13.84 11.38 4.21
N SER A 70 -14.28 10.15 3.91
CA SER A 70 -15.61 9.66 4.24
C SER A 70 -15.64 8.97 5.62
N THR A 71 -16.83 8.95 6.23
CA THR A 71 -17.06 8.32 7.53
C THR A 71 -17.10 6.81 7.41
N PHE A 72 -16.35 6.10 8.25
CA PHE A 72 -16.34 4.64 8.32
C PHE A 72 -17.52 4.08 9.11
N ASP A 73 -17.89 2.84 8.77
CA ASP A 73 -18.84 2.02 9.51
C ASP A 73 -18.16 0.69 9.90
N ASP A 74 -18.01 0.45 11.20
CA ASP A 74 -17.41 -0.77 11.77
C ASP A 74 -18.46 -1.76 12.30
N SER A 75 -19.74 -1.49 12.12
CA SER A 75 -20.85 -2.28 12.67
C SER A 75 -20.86 -3.75 12.23
N LYS A 76 -20.21 -4.06 11.11
CA LYS A 76 -20.13 -5.44 10.56
C LYS A 76 -18.79 -6.14 10.85
N GLY A 77 -17.79 -5.45 11.38
CA GLY A 77 -16.48 -6.01 11.68
C GLY A 77 -15.70 -6.51 10.45
N ASP A 78 -15.90 -5.87 9.29
CA ASP A 78 -15.32 -6.26 8.01
C ASP A 78 -14.23 -5.30 7.50
N LEU A 79 -13.86 -4.30 8.29
CA LEU A 79 -12.73 -3.43 7.99
C LEU A 79 -11.42 -4.22 8.13
N SER A 80 -10.64 -4.30 7.06
CA SER A 80 -9.45 -5.15 7.04
C SER A 80 -8.42 -4.72 6.01
N ILE A 81 -7.20 -5.23 6.18
CA ILE A 81 -6.13 -5.15 5.19
C ILE A 81 -5.65 -6.56 4.88
N GLN A 82 -5.57 -6.89 3.61
CA GLN A 82 -4.99 -8.13 3.10
C GLN A 82 -3.77 -7.82 2.24
N VAL A 83 -2.62 -8.38 2.59
CA VAL A 83 -1.38 -8.23 1.83
C VAL A 83 -1.21 -9.43 0.91
N ASP A 84 -1.15 -9.17 -0.38
CA ASP A 84 -1.03 -10.19 -1.43
C ASP A 84 -2.06 -11.32 -1.26
N ARG A 85 -1.60 -12.54 -0.97
CA ARG A 85 -2.44 -13.73 -0.73
C ARG A 85 -2.45 -14.16 0.74
N GLN A 86 -1.95 -13.33 1.65
CA GLN A 86 -1.93 -13.65 3.07
C GLN A 86 -3.33 -13.50 3.68
N GLU A 87 -3.49 -14.00 4.89
CA GLU A 87 -4.74 -13.82 5.64
C GLU A 87 -5.00 -12.33 5.91
N ALA A 88 -6.25 -11.91 5.75
CA ALA A 88 -6.66 -10.54 6.03
C ALA A 88 -6.58 -10.24 7.53
N VAL A 89 -5.96 -9.12 7.88
CA VAL A 89 -5.90 -8.62 9.25
C VAL A 89 -7.07 -7.68 9.46
N LYS A 90 -7.91 -7.99 10.46
CA LYS A 90 -9.07 -7.16 10.83
C LYS A 90 -8.64 -5.96 11.67
N ALA A 91 -9.38 -4.87 11.53
CA ALA A 91 -9.20 -3.68 12.35
C ALA A 91 -9.62 -3.93 13.80
N ASP A 92 -8.95 -3.23 14.73
CA ASP A 92 -9.27 -3.29 16.16
C ASP A 92 -10.35 -2.30 16.55
N ALA A 93 -10.34 -1.10 15.98
CA ALA A 93 -11.25 -0.02 16.35
C ALA A 93 -11.28 1.12 15.31
N LEU A 94 -12.20 2.05 15.52
CA LEU A 94 -12.16 3.38 14.92
C LEU A 94 -11.58 4.40 15.93
N ASP A 95 -10.79 5.35 15.43
CA ASP A 95 -10.39 6.55 16.17
C ASP A 95 -11.11 7.76 15.56
N GLY A 96 -12.28 8.08 16.12
CA GLY A 96 -13.24 8.98 15.49
C GLY A 96 -13.90 8.34 14.26
N ALA A 97 -14.52 9.17 13.42
CA ALA A 97 -15.34 8.70 12.30
C ALA A 97 -14.56 8.35 11.03
N LYS A 98 -13.30 8.78 10.93
CA LYS A 98 -12.52 8.78 9.67
C LYS A 98 -11.18 8.08 9.75
N VAL A 99 -10.93 7.33 10.82
CA VAL A 99 -9.68 6.63 11.04
C VAL A 99 -9.95 5.19 11.53
N VAL A 100 -9.53 4.23 10.75
CA VAL A 100 -9.48 2.81 11.15
C VAL A 100 -8.13 2.53 11.79
N VAL A 101 -8.09 1.80 12.89
CA VAL A 101 -6.87 1.55 13.67
C VAL A 101 -6.61 0.06 13.83
N PHE A 102 -5.36 -0.33 13.60
CA PHE A 102 -4.78 -1.65 13.87
C PHE A 102 -3.69 -1.46 14.92
N LYS A 103 -3.80 -2.16 16.05
CA LYS A 103 -2.88 -2.04 17.21
C LYS A 103 -2.26 -3.37 17.58
N GLY A 104 -1.24 -3.33 18.42
CA GLY A 104 -0.62 -4.52 19.01
C GLY A 104 -0.29 -5.61 17.99
N PRO A 105 -0.81 -6.85 18.15
CA PRO A 105 -0.53 -7.95 17.24
C PRO A 105 -0.96 -7.68 15.79
N ALA A 106 -2.10 -7.00 15.58
CA ALA A 106 -2.57 -6.64 14.24
C ALA A 106 -1.59 -5.70 13.53
N ALA A 107 -1.11 -4.66 14.22
CA ALA A 107 -0.11 -3.74 13.68
C ALA A 107 1.21 -4.45 13.38
N SER A 108 1.71 -5.27 14.30
CA SER A 108 2.96 -6.02 14.11
C SER A 108 2.89 -6.96 12.91
N THR A 109 1.77 -7.66 12.76
CA THR A 109 1.51 -8.55 11.62
C THR A 109 1.51 -7.76 10.31
N LEU A 110 0.77 -6.66 10.25
CA LEU A 110 0.71 -5.82 9.05
C LEU A 110 2.07 -5.23 8.68
N ILE A 111 2.83 -4.73 9.65
CA ILE A 111 4.17 -4.18 9.38
C ILE A 111 5.09 -5.26 8.79
N ALA A 112 5.07 -6.48 9.34
CA ALA A 112 5.84 -7.61 8.81
C ALA A 112 5.39 -7.97 7.38
N GLN A 113 4.08 -8.02 7.14
CA GLN A 113 3.51 -8.30 5.82
C GLN A 113 3.84 -7.20 4.80
N PHE A 114 3.81 -5.92 5.20
CA PHE A 114 4.16 -4.79 4.34
C PHE A 114 5.62 -4.81 3.88
N LYS A 115 6.53 -5.26 4.74
CA LYS A 115 7.96 -5.43 4.39
C LYS A 115 8.19 -6.54 3.37
N ALA A 116 7.38 -7.59 3.39
CA ALA A 116 7.54 -8.77 2.55
C ALA A 116 6.64 -8.74 1.30
N GLY A 117 5.59 -7.91 1.30
CA GLY A 117 4.55 -7.89 0.27
C GLY A 117 4.74 -6.83 -0.81
N LEU A 118 3.90 -6.90 -1.83
CA LEU A 118 3.88 -5.98 -2.95
C LEU A 118 2.64 -5.09 -2.99
N LYS A 119 1.50 -5.61 -2.55
CA LYS A 119 0.20 -4.93 -2.60
C LYS A 119 -0.60 -5.18 -1.33
N ALA A 120 -1.26 -4.14 -0.84
CA ALA A 120 -2.22 -4.19 0.24
C ALA A 120 -3.62 -3.91 -0.32
N ASN A 121 -4.53 -4.86 -0.17
CA ASN A 121 -5.95 -4.68 -0.46
C ASN A 121 -6.65 -4.21 0.82
N VAL A 122 -7.11 -2.97 0.85
CA VAL A 122 -7.79 -2.35 2.00
C VAL A 122 -9.29 -2.45 1.77
N THR A 123 -9.98 -3.19 2.63
CA THR A 123 -11.44 -3.36 2.59
C THR A 123 -12.08 -2.44 3.63
N LEU A 124 -12.97 -1.59 3.18
CA LEU A 124 -13.59 -0.54 3.96
C LEU A 124 -15.13 -0.59 3.80
N ARG A 125 -15.82 -0.12 4.84
CA ARG A 125 -17.26 0.14 4.82
C ARG A 125 -17.50 1.56 5.28
N PHE A 126 -18.41 2.26 4.60
CA PHE A 126 -18.67 3.66 4.87
C PHE A 126 -20.12 3.88 5.37
N TRP A 127 -20.26 4.87 6.20
CA TRP A 127 -21.56 5.38 6.66
C TRP A 127 -22.06 6.54 5.77
N PRO A 128 -23.35 6.65 5.47
CA PRO A 128 -24.43 5.76 5.89
C PRO A 128 -24.48 4.48 5.02
N THR A 129 -24.78 3.34 5.65
CA THR A 129 -24.97 2.05 4.96
C THR A 129 -26.43 1.81 4.51
N TRP A 130 -27.21 2.83 4.45
CA TRP A 130 -28.60 2.77 4.02
C TRP A 130 -28.85 3.62 2.74
N PRO A 131 -29.34 3.00 1.65
CA PRO A 131 -29.43 1.55 1.45
C PRO A 131 -28.06 0.88 1.57
N GLU A 132 -27.99 -0.40 1.94
CA GLU A 132 -26.71 -1.06 2.21
C GLU A 132 -25.79 -1.03 0.98
N THR A 133 -24.69 -0.31 1.11
CA THR A 133 -23.71 -0.12 0.01
C THR A 133 -22.65 -1.23 -0.05
N GLY A 134 -22.58 -2.09 1.00
CA GLY A 134 -21.58 -3.14 1.12
C GLY A 134 -20.18 -2.64 1.46
N THR A 135 -19.19 -3.47 1.20
CA THR A 135 -17.78 -3.11 1.34
C THR A 135 -17.20 -2.59 0.05
N HIS A 136 -16.22 -1.70 0.18
CA HIS A 136 -15.45 -1.15 -0.92
C HIS A 136 -13.98 -1.46 -0.68
N SER A 137 -13.23 -1.74 -1.74
CA SER A 137 -11.82 -2.08 -1.62
C SER A 137 -10.96 -1.17 -2.50
N VAL A 138 -9.75 -0.92 -2.03
CA VAL A 138 -8.71 -0.22 -2.78
C VAL A 138 -7.39 -0.96 -2.63
N VAL A 139 -6.68 -1.13 -3.73
CA VAL A 139 -5.35 -1.75 -3.75
C VAL A 139 -4.31 -0.65 -3.67
N MET A 140 -3.40 -0.79 -2.71
CA MET A 140 -2.32 0.16 -2.45
C MET A 140 -0.96 -0.53 -2.64
N SER A 141 -0.01 0.19 -3.24
CA SER A 141 1.34 -0.33 -3.47
C SER A 141 2.14 -0.34 -2.16
N LEU A 142 2.89 -1.42 -1.95
CA LEU A 142 3.87 -1.55 -0.86
C LEU A 142 5.31 -1.29 -1.32
N ILE A 143 5.50 -0.90 -2.59
CA ILE A 143 6.83 -0.63 -3.14
C ILE A 143 7.46 0.55 -2.41
N GLY A 144 8.69 0.32 -1.92
CA GLY A 144 9.43 1.30 -1.15
C GLY A 144 9.15 1.29 0.36
N PHE A 145 8.17 0.49 0.85
CA PHE A 145 7.85 0.46 2.28
C PHE A 145 9.05 0.08 3.15
N THR A 146 9.76 -0.99 2.84
CA THR A 146 10.91 -1.45 3.64
C THR A 146 11.98 -0.39 3.75
N ARG A 147 12.32 0.27 2.63
CA ARG A 147 13.29 1.36 2.63
C ARG A 147 12.84 2.55 3.47
N ALA A 148 11.58 2.97 3.31
CA ALA A 148 11.02 4.07 4.10
C ALA A 148 10.96 3.73 5.60
N TRP A 149 10.68 2.45 5.93
CA TRP A 149 10.71 1.97 7.31
C TRP A 149 12.11 2.05 7.94
N GLU A 150 13.12 1.58 7.22
CA GLU A 150 14.53 1.66 7.68
C GLU A 150 14.97 3.12 7.87
N GLU A 151 14.60 4.01 6.95
CA GLU A 151 14.86 5.44 7.07
C GLU A 151 14.18 6.05 8.30
N MET A 152 12.91 5.69 8.55
CA MET A 152 12.19 6.12 9.75
C MET A 152 12.88 5.64 11.02
N GLN A 153 13.31 4.38 11.09
CA GLN A 153 14.04 3.84 12.25
C GLN A 153 15.38 4.52 12.48
N ALA A 154 16.07 4.95 11.43
CA ALA A 154 17.35 5.65 11.53
C ALA A 154 17.19 7.14 11.94
N SER A 155 16.16 7.81 11.44
CA SER A 155 16.02 9.27 11.54
C SER A 155 15.13 9.74 12.68
N CYS A 156 14.35 8.84 13.28
CA CYS A 156 13.27 9.19 14.23
C CYS A 156 13.37 8.38 15.53
N ARG A 157 14.56 8.38 16.12
CA ARG A 157 14.81 7.78 17.44
C ARG A 157 14.56 8.81 18.54
#